data_a874783bf664ffdad4ac48cf319c965d
#
_entry.id   a874783bf664ffdad4ac48cf319c965d
#
_cell.length_a   1.000
_cell.length_b   1.000
_cell.length_c   1.000
_cell.angle_alpha   90.00
_cell.angle_beta   90.00
_cell.angle_gamma   90.00
#
_symmetry.space_group_name_H-M   'P 1'
#
loop_
_entity.id
_entity.type
_entity.pdbx_description
1 polymer ?
#
loop_
_entity_poly.entity_id
_entity_poly.type
_entity_poly.pdbx_seq_one_letter_code
_entity_poly.pdbx_strand_id
1 'polypeptide(L)'
;KFVSNRYKANATCPCGKDNKNGRFATEKGYEGQPVGHCHDCIKDFWNDDSTLVDLSRVDRQTTEVNYCTFGWKDIESTFDFYLESGFAKFLVKTLGEERATAIAKKYLLGIWEGDVIFWQIDKDFRVRHGEIIKYNSDGKRQKQTSYRFVKNIECQLEQCMFGEHLGADNDLPYAVVESAKTAALMDHVLPVYNWVATNSAGQLEKKCKALIGRKVILFPDHNQYDKNSNWKAIGDKYGFEVSKDCE
;
A
#
# COMPACT_ATOMS: atom_id res chain seq x y z
N LYS A 1 -21.86 8.09 10.40
CA LYS A 1 -21.43 6.96 9.52
C LYS A 1 -22.06 7.14 8.15
N PHE A 2 -21.26 7.44 7.13
CA PHE A 2 -21.75 7.60 5.76
C PHE A 2 -22.22 6.24 5.18
N VAL A 3 -23.26 6.29 4.38
CA VAL A 3 -23.76 5.11 3.66
C VAL A 3 -22.81 4.82 2.50
N SER A 4 -22.34 3.58 2.38
CA SER A 4 -21.46 3.22 1.28
C SER A 4 -22.16 3.40 -0.07
N ASN A 5 -21.42 3.75 -1.12
CA ASN A 5 -21.86 4.01 -2.50
C ASN A 5 -22.74 2.92 -3.17
N ARG A 6 -22.97 1.79 -2.51
CA ARG A 6 -23.83 0.70 -3.00
C ARG A 6 -25.32 0.95 -2.79
N TYR A 7 -25.68 1.87 -1.91
CA TYR A 7 -27.06 2.27 -1.73
C TYR A 7 -27.29 3.56 -2.54
N LYS A 8 -28.02 3.45 -3.61
CA LYS A 8 -28.48 4.58 -4.42
C LYS A 8 -29.26 5.53 -3.49
N ALA A 9 -28.58 6.49 -2.93
CA ALA A 9 -29.26 7.64 -2.39
C ALA A 9 -29.86 8.39 -3.60
N ASN A 10 -31.17 8.50 -3.69
CA ASN A 10 -31.84 9.29 -4.72
C ASN A 10 -31.62 10.80 -4.54
N ALA A 11 -30.64 11.19 -3.76
CA ALA A 11 -30.34 12.57 -3.44
C ALA A 11 -29.43 13.16 -4.52
N THR A 12 -29.86 14.21 -5.16
CA THR A 12 -29.00 15.06 -6.00
C THR A 12 -27.97 15.74 -5.08
N CYS A 13 -26.70 15.76 -5.49
CA CYS A 13 -25.69 16.51 -4.75
C CYS A 13 -26.11 18.00 -4.70
N PRO A 14 -25.96 18.69 -3.57
CA PRO A 14 -26.24 20.13 -3.46
C PRO A 14 -25.46 21.00 -4.45
N CYS A 15 -24.39 20.48 -5.06
CA CYS A 15 -23.70 21.15 -6.17
C CYS A 15 -24.45 21.09 -7.52
N GLY A 16 -25.65 20.48 -7.57
CA GLY A 16 -26.49 20.35 -8.78
C GLY A 16 -26.14 19.19 -9.71
N LYS A 17 -25.12 18.39 -9.38
CA LYS A 17 -24.73 17.22 -10.19
C LYS A 17 -25.59 15.99 -9.87
N ASP A 18 -25.92 15.25 -10.91
CA ASP A 18 -26.62 13.97 -10.80
C ASP A 18 -25.79 12.94 -10.03
N ASN A 19 -26.41 12.27 -9.05
CA ASN A 19 -25.78 11.26 -8.22
C ASN A 19 -25.97 9.83 -8.74
N LYS A 20 -26.25 9.63 -10.03
CA LYS A 20 -26.46 8.29 -10.64
C LYS A 20 -25.34 7.30 -10.36
N ASN A 21 -24.14 7.82 -10.22
CA ASN A 21 -22.94 7.01 -9.95
C ASN A 21 -22.64 6.84 -8.45
N GLY A 22 -23.52 7.32 -7.56
CA GLY A 22 -23.33 7.21 -6.10
C GLY A 22 -22.14 7.98 -5.55
N ARG A 23 -21.71 9.06 -6.22
CA ARG A 23 -20.54 9.86 -5.82
C ARG A 23 -20.82 10.86 -4.71
N PHE A 24 -22.07 11.07 -4.35
CA PHE A 24 -22.47 11.80 -3.18
C PHE A 24 -22.88 10.80 -2.09
N ALA A 25 -22.08 10.70 -1.04
CA ALA A 25 -22.32 9.82 0.10
C ALA A 25 -23.12 10.61 1.17
N THR A 26 -24.31 10.14 1.50
CA THR A 26 -25.17 10.74 2.51
C THR A 26 -25.02 10.07 3.87
N GLU A 27 -25.34 10.78 4.94
CA GLU A 27 -25.37 10.21 6.28
C GLU A 27 -26.60 9.32 6.47
N LYS A 28 -26.42 8.16 7.10
CA LYS A 28 -27.49 7.18 7.29
C LYS A 28 -28.50 7.67 8.33
N GLY A 29 -29.77 7.67 7.96
CA GLY A 29 -30.89 7.99 8.88
C GLY A 29 -31.24 9.47 8.96
N TYR A 30 -30.71 10.30 8.08
CA TYR A 30 -31.03 11.72 8.03
C TYR A 30 -32.22 11.96 7.09
N GLU A 31 -33.32 12.54 7.60
CA GLU A 31 -34.55 12.86 6.87
C GLU A 31 -34.66 14.38 6.57
N GLY A 32 -33.62 14.97 6.08
CA GLY A 32 -33.58 16.41 5.79
C GLY A 32 -32.90 16.75 4.48
N GLN A 33 -32.37 17.97 4.41
CA GLN A 33 -31.52 18.36 3.29
C GLN A 33 -30.32 17.41 3.21
N PRO A 34 -29.88 16.99 2.02
CA PRO A 34 -28.82 16.02 1.89
C PRO A 34 -27.52 16.54 2.47
N VAL A 35 -27.04 15.90 3.53
CA VAL A 35 -25.73 16.13 4.16
C VAL A 35 -24.80 15.00 3.79
N GLY A 36 -23.55 15.30 3.50
CA GLY A 36 -22.57 14.29 3.16
C GLY A 36 -21.40 14.83 2.33
N HIS A 37 -20.57 13.92 1.84
CA HIS A 37 -19.41 14.23 1.01
C HIS A 37 -19.67 13.96 -0.47
N CYS A 38 -19.35 14.93 -1.32
CA CYS A 38 -19.42 14.76 -2.77
C CYS A 38 -18.03 14.55 -3.38
N HIS A 39 -17.82 13.40 -3.95
CA HIS A 39 -16.55 13.07 -4.61
C HIS A 39 -16.34 13.79 -5.95
N ASP A 40 -17.39 14.36 -6.55
CA ASP A 40 -17.26 15.08 -7.82
C ASP A 40 -16.90 16.56 -7.65
N CYS A 41 -17.39 17.21 -6.60
CA CYS A 41 -17.04 18.60 -6.29
C CYS A 41 -16.10 18.73 -5.11
N ILE A 42 -15.76 17.62 -4.45
CA ILE A 42 -14.84 17.54 -3.30
C ILE A 42 -15.29 18.46 -2.16
N LYS A 43 -16.59 18.55 -1.92
CA LYS A 43 -17.18 19.38 -0.86
C LYS A 43 -17.98 18.53 0.10
N ASP A 44 -17.89 18.91 1.38
CA ASP A 44 -18.76 18.44 2.45
C ASP A 44 -19.95 19.37 2.59
N PHE A 45 -21.13 18.78 2.73
CA PHE A 45 -22.38 19.50 2.91
C PHE A 45 -22.97 19.08 4.26
N TRP A 46 -23.16 20.03 5.15
CA TRP A 46 -23.73 19.83 6.48
C TRP A 46 -24.99 20.68 6.61
N ASN A 47 -25.94 20.16 7.34
CA ASN A 47 -27.19 20.88 7.58
C ASN A 47 -27.01 21.72 8.84
N ASP A 48 -26.52 22.91 8.65
CA ASP A 48 -26.51 23.88 9.73
C ASP A 48 -26.94 25.25 9.17
N ASP A 49 -27.92 25.87 9.82
CA ASP A 49 -28.41 27.23 9.50
C ASP A 49 -27.34 28.30 9.83
N SER A 50 -26.22 27.89 10.26
CA SER A 50 -25.09 28.75 10.59
C SER A 50 -23.87 28.40 9.73
N THR A 51 -23.62 29.24 8.74
CA THR A 51 -22.29 29.50 8.18
C THR A 51 -21.44 28.30 7.83
N LEU A 52 -21.08 28.21 6.56
CA LEU A 52 -19.93 27.45 6.07
C LEU A 52 -18.79 27.52 7.09
N VAL A 53 -18.63 26.51 7.89
CA VAL A 53 -17.45 26.40 8.74
C VAL A 53 -16.29 26.18 7.78
N ASP A 54 -15.47 27.20 7.64
CA ASP A 54 -14.22 27.09 6.91
C ASP A 54 -13.33 26.10 7.67
N LEU A 55 -13.35 24.83 7.22
CA LEU A 55 -12.55 23.76 7.80
C LEU A 55 -11.04 24.01 7.68
N SER A 56 -10.60 25.05 6.94
CA SER A 56 -9.21 25.49 6.94
C SER A 56 -8.80 26.13 8.30
N ARG A 57 -9.78 26.52 9.12
CA ARG A 57 -9.59 27.13 10.45
C ARG A 57 -9.93 26.22 11.63
N VAL A 58 -10.35 25.00 11.39
CA VAL A 58 -10.39 24.00 12.45
C VAL A 58 -8.94 23.70 12.78
N ASP A 59 -8.49 24.29 13.88
CA ASP A 59 -7.24 23.92 14.53
C ASP A 59 -7.32 22.41 14.70
N ARG A 60 -6.67 21.67 13.79
CA ARG A 60 -6.52 20.23 13.93
C ARG A 60 -5.65 20.08 15.15
N GLN A 61 -6.29 20.01 16.33
CA GLN A 61 -5.63 19.34 17.42
C GLN A 61 -5.11 18.05 16.80
N THR A 62 -3.82 18.00 16.62
CA THR A 62 -3.12 16.82 16.20
C THR A 62 -3.32 15.81 17.32
N THR A 63 -4.48 15.13 17.30
CA THR A 63 -4.60 13.89 18.04
C THR A 63 -3.49 13.03 17.49
N GLU A 64 -2.49 12.75 18.30
CA GLU A 64 -1.41 11.85 17.93
C GLU A 64 -2.07 10.60 17.38
N VAL A 65 -1.92 10.39 16.08
CA VAL A 65 -2.52 9.24 15.42
C VAL A 65 -1.76 8.03 15.92
N ASN A 66 -2.41 7.21 16.74
CA ASN A 66 -1.81 5.98 17.24
C ASN A 66 -1.71 4.97 16.08
N TYR A 67 -0.53 4.90 15.48
CA TYR A 67 -0.24 3.94 14.42
C TYR A 67 0.11 2.57 14.98
N CYS A 68 -0.48 1.53 14.40
CA CYS A 68 -0.19 0.16 14.75
C CYS A 68 1.24 -0.21 14.38
N THR A 69 1.89 -0.93 15.30
CA THR A 69 3.07 -1.72 15.01
C THR A 69 2.86 -3.14 15.56
N PHE A 70 3.40 -4.13 14.84
CA PHE A 70 3.43 -5.50 15.35
C PHE A 70 4.72 -5.69 16.14
N GLY A 71 4.65 -6.36 17.29
CA GLY A 71 5.86 -6.77 18.00
C GLY A 71 6.59 -7.87 17.22
N TRP A 72 7.92 -7.90 17.28
CA TRP A 72 8.71 -8.96 16.65
C TRP A 72 8.28 -10.35 17.11
N LYS A 73 7.96 -10.52 18.40
CA LYS A 73 7.43 -11.76 18.97
C LYS A 73 6.12 -12.21 18.36
N ASP A 74 5.34 -11.28 17.82
CA ASP A 74 4.04 -11.60 17.20
C ASP A 74 4.20 -12.21 15.81
N ILE A 75 5.34 -11.97 15.17
CA ILE A 75 5.58 -12.38 13.78
C ILE A 75 6.69 -13.41 13.63
N GLU A 76 7.57 -13.60 14.65
CA GLU A 76 8.73 -14.49 14.55
C GLU A 76 8.34 -15.92 14.17
N SER A 77 7.24 -16.44 14.68
CA SER A 77 6.74 -17.78 14.34
C SER A 77 6.30 -17.92 12.87
N THR A 78 6.08 -16.81 12.18
CA THR A 78 5.74 -16.83 10.75
C THR A 78 6.95 -17.05 9.86
N PHE A 79 8.17 -16.91 10.38
CA PHE A 79 9.41 -17.14 9.64
C PHE A 79 9.82 -18.61 9.61
N ASP A 80 9.19 -19.44 10.41
CA ASP A 80 9.38 -20.89 10.36
C ASP A 80 8.69 -21.45 9.12
N PHE A 81 9.31 -22.46 8.49
CA PHE A 81 8.72 -23.20 7.35
C PHE A 81 8.34 -22.35 6.12
N TYR A 82 8.88 -21.16 5.95
CA TYR A 82 8.57 -20.28 4.82
C TYR A 82 8.76 -20.96 3.45
N LEU A 83 9.63 -21.97 3.32
CA LEU A 83 9.83 -22.74 2.09
C LEU A 83 8.60 -23.60 1.70
N GLU A 84 7.66 -23.79 2.59
CA GLU A 84 6.43 -24.55 2.31
C GLU A 84 5.39 -23.74 1.53
N SER A 85 5.51 -22.40 1.51
CA SER A 85 4.58 -21.56 0.75
C SER A 85 4.68 -21.79 -0.76
N GLY A 86 3.58 -21.61 -1.48
CA GLY A 86 3.58 -21.68 -2.94
C GLY A 86 4.57 -20.71 -3.60
N PHE A 87 4.75 -19.53 -3.02
CA PHE A 87 5.72 -18.54 -3.49
C PHE A 87 7.16 -19.02 -3.29
N ALA A 88 7.49 -19.57 -2.13
CA ALA A 88 8.84 -20.10 -1.88
C ALA A 88 9.16 -21.29 -2.78
N LYS A 89 8.21 -22.20 -3.01
CA LYS A 89 8.36 -23.30 -3.98
C LYS A 89 8.65 -22.76 -5.39
N PHE A 90 8.00 -21.67 -5.79
CA PHE A 90 8.31 -20.99 -7.05
C PHE A 90 9.73 -20.40 -7.04
N LEU A 91 10.18 -19.75 -5.96
CA LEU A 91 11.55 -19.24 -5.86
C LEU A 91 12.58 -20.40 -5.96
N VAL A 92 12.36 -21.49 -5.24
CA VAL A 92 13.24 -22.68 -5.28
C VAL A 92 13.31 -23.25 -6.69
N LYS A 93 12.16 -23.39 -7.36
CA LYS A 93 12.09 -23.90 -8.75
C LYS A 93 12.84 -22.99 -9.73
N THR A 94 12.82 -21.69 -9.51
CA THR A 94 13.35 -20.69 -10.44
C THR A 94 14.83 -20.37 -10.18
N LEU A 95 15.23 -20.30 -8.92
CA LEU A 95 16.54 -19.77 -8.49
C LEU A 95 17.42 -20.80 -7.77
N GLY A 96 16.84 -21.94 -7.38
CA GLY A 96 17.46 -22.91 -6.47
C GLY A 96 17.23 -22.57 -5.00
N GLU A 97 17.38 -23.58 -4.13
CA GLU A 97 17.03 -23.48 -2.71
C GLU A 97 17.89 -22.48 -1.94
N GLU A 98 19.19 -22.44 -2.21
CA GLU A 98 20.14 -21.54 -1.53
C GLU A 98 19.73 -20.07 -1.75
N ARG A 99 19.45 -19.70 -2.99
CA ARG A 99 19.06 -18.32 -3.35
C ARG A 99 17.67 -17.98 -2.87
N ALA A 100 16.72 -18.91 -2.99
CA ALA A 100 15.38 -18.73 -2.44
C ALA A 100 15.41 -18.49 -0.93
N THR A 101 16.25 -19.24 -0.21
CA THR A 101 16.49 -19.07 1.23
C THR A 101 17.10 -17.71 1.55
N ALA A 102 18.10 -17.27 0.77
CA ALA A 102 18.73 -15.98 0.97
C ALA A 102 17.74 -14.82 0.78
N ILE A 103 16.92 -14.88 -0.28
CA ILE A 103 15.86 -13.89 -0.53
C ILE A 103 14.85 -13.87 0.62
N ALA A 104 14.36 -15.04 1.02
CA ALA A 104 13.36 -15.13 2.08
C ALA A 104 13.86 -14.57 3.41
N LYS A 105 15.11 -14.85 3.77
CA LYS A 105 15.75 -14.28 4.97
C LYS A 105 15.97 -12.78 4.84
N LYS A 106 16.48 -12.30 3.69
CA LYS A 106 16.74 -10.89 3.45
C LYS A 106 15.47 -10.05 3.56
N TYR A 107 14.38 -10.52 2.96
CA TYR A 107 13.09 -9.82 2.94
C TYR A 107 12.17 -10.18 4.10
N LEU A 108 12.61 -11.04 5.00
CA LEU A 108 11.81 -11.50 6.14
C LEU A 108 10.44 -12.02 5.68
N LEU A 109 10.44 -12.91 4.68
CA LEU A 109 9.21 -13.51 4.20
C LEU A 109 8.62 -14.44 5.27
N GLY A 110 7.33 -14.24 5.57
CA GLY A 110 6.61 -15.11 6.48
C GLY A 110 5.72 -16.10 5.75
N ILE A 111 5.14 -17.03 6.52
CA ILE A 111 4.12 -17.97 6.05
C ILE A 111 2.92 -17.95 6.98
N TRP A 112 1.71 -18.05 6.40
CA TRP A 112 0.45 -18.23 7.12
C TRP A 112 -0.45 -19.18 6.33
N GLU A 113 -0.81 -20.29 6.92
CA GLU A 113 -1.68 -21.32 6.29
C GLU A 113 -1.24 -21.73 4.88
N GLY A 114 0.08 -21.80 4.64
CA GLY A 114 0.66 -22.15 3.34
C GLY A 114 0.79 -20.98 2.36
N ASP A 115 0.30 -19.79 2.69
CA ASP A 115 0.42 -18.59 1.89
C ASP A 115 1.59 -17.71 2.36
N VAL A 116 2.24 -16.99 1.43
CA VAL A 116 3.36 -16.12 1.81
C VAL A 116 2.86 -14.84 2.47
N ILE A 117 3.55 -14.40 3.52
CA ILE A 117 3.39 -13.06 4.09
C ILE A 117 4.52 -12.17 3.59
N PHE A 118 4.17 -11.05 2.97
CA PHE A 118 5.08 -9.96 2.66
C PHE A 118 5.00 -8.91 3.77
N TRP A 119 5.94 -9.01 4.72
CA TRP A 119 6.01 -8.07 5.82
C TRP A 119 6.51 -6.70 5.36
N GLN A 120 5.80 -5.66 5.72
CA GLN A 120 6.18 -4.27 5.52
C GLN A 120 6.88 -3.78 6.79
N ILE A 121 8.20 -3.68 6.71
CA ILE A 121 9.07 -3.27 7.81
C ILE A 121 9.74 -1.98 7.39
N ASP A 122 9.59 -0.94 8.20
CA ASP A 122 10.13 0.38 7.87
C ASP A 122 11.64 0.49 8.14
N LYS A 123 12.22 1.61 7.77
CA LYS A 123 13.66 1.90 7.94
C LYS A 123 14.13 1.88 9.41
N ASP A 124 13.21 2.01 10.37
CA ASP A 124 13.49 1.96 11.80
C ASP A 124 13.20 0.55 12.38
N PHE A 125 13.08 -0.46 11.52
CA PHE A 125 12.77 -1.85 11.85
C PHE A 125 11.46 -2.06 12.61
N ARG A 126 10.48 -1.17 12.44
CA ARG A 126 9.13 -1.35 12.96
C ARG A 126 8.28 -2.12 11.96
N VAL A 127 7.63 -3.17 12.42
CA VAL A 127 6.73 -3.97 11.57
C VAL A 127 5.39 -3.24 11.45
N ARG A 128 5.10 -2.73 10.27
CA ARG A 128 3.93 -1.89 10.01
C ARG A 128 2.73 -2.65 9.52
N HIS A 129 2.95 -3.68 8.72
CA HIS A 129 1.88 -4.44 8.07
C HIS A 129 2.38 -5.78 7.55
N GLY A 130 1.47 -6.75 7.36
CA GLY A 130 1.72 -7.98 6.63
C GLY A 130 0.65 -8.17 5.55
N GLU A 131 1.06 -8.38 4.31
CA GLU A 131 0.17 -8.75 3.23
C GLU A 131 0.33 -10.24 2.91
N ILE A 132 -0.75 -11.01 3.11
CA ILE A 132 -0.78 -12.44 2.84
C ILE A 132 -1.27 -12.63 1.42
N ILE A 133 -0.50 -13.33 0.59
CA ILE A 133 -0.86 -13.57 -0.80
C ILE A 133 -0.67 -15.04 -1.13
N LYS A 134 -1.69 -15.63 -1.73
CA LYS A 134 -1.63 -17.00 -2.23
C LYS A 134 -1.02 -17.06 -3.61
N TYR A 135 0.07 -17.80 -3.74
CA TYR A 135 0.67 -18.17 -5.02
C TYR A 135 0.65 -19.68 -5.21
N ASN A 136 0.57 -20.13 -6.46
CA ASN A 136 0.91 -21.51 -6.78
C ASN A 136 2.42 -21.66 -6.97
N SER A 137 2.89 -22.90 -7.14
CA SER A 137 4.30 -23.23 -7.35
C SER A 137 4.89 -22.72 -8.69
N ASP A 138 4.06 -22.15 -9.57
CA ASP A 138 4.50 -21.49 -10.81
C ASP A 138 4.57 -19.96 -10.65
N GLY A 139 4.40 -19.46 -9.43
CA GLY A 139 4.46 -18.05 -9.11
C GLY A 139 3.25 -17.24 -9.61
N LYS A 140 2.14 -17.91 -9.92
CA LYS A 140 0.89 -17.23 -10.31
C LYS A 140 0.03 -16.95 -9.09
N ARG A 141 -0.33 -15.68 -8.91
CA ARG A 141 -1.25 -15.26 -7.85
C ARG A 141 -2.61 -15.90 -8.05
N GLN A 142 -3.18 -16.48 -7.00
CA GLN A 142 -4.51 -17.05 -7.02
C GLN A 142 -5.56 -15.96 -6.82
N LYS A 143 -6.64 -15.97 -7.62
CA LYS A 143 -7.59 -14.85 -7.77
C LYS A 143 -8.34 -14.40 -6.50
N GLN A 144 -8.31 -15.18 -5.42
CA GLN A 144 -9.20 -14.92 -4.27
C GLN A 144 -8.49 -14.50 -2.98
N THR A 145 -7.19 -14.31 -2.99
CA THR A 145 -6.48 -14.24 -1.73
C THR A 145 -5.37 -13.23 -1.71
N SER A 146 -5.73 -12.01 -1.40
CA SER A 146 -4.82 -11.19 -0.61
C SER A 146 -5.63 -10.68 0.57
N TYR A 147 -5.14 -10.94 1.75
CA TYR A 147 -5.72 -10.44 2.98
C TYR A 147 -4.62 -9.89 3.88
N ARG A 148 -5.03 -9.12 4.83
CA ARG A 148 -4.11 -8.44 5.74
C ARG A 148 -3.88 -9.31 6.95
N PHE A 149 -2.64 -9.42 7.38
CA PHE A 149 -2.35 -9.92 8.71
C PHE A 149 -2.81 -8.84 9.71
N VAL A 150 -3.91 -9.08 10.36
CA VAL A 150 -4.55 -8.12 11.28
C VAL A 150 -4.61 -8.75 12.66
N LYS A 151 -3.97 -8.11 13.64
CA LYS A 151 -4.34 -8.28 15.04
C LYS A 151 -5.57 -7.41 15.33
N ASN A 152 -6.47 -7.84 16.21
CA ASN A 152 -7.56 -7.01 16.74
C ASN A 152 -6.97 -5.82 17.53
N ILE A 153 -6.75 -4.70 16.85
CA ILE A 153 -6.09 -3.56 17.44
C ILE A 153 -6.89 -2.30 17.13
N GLU A 154 -7.16 -1.52 18.15
CA GLU A 154 -7.76 -0.19 18.05
C GLU A 154 -6.71 0.85 17.64
N CYS A 155 -6.14 0.70 16.44
CA CYS A 155 -5.14 1.63 15.93
C CYS A 155 -5.20 1.75 14.40
N GLN A 156 -4.60 2.79 13.83
CA GLN A 156 -4.54 2.98 12.39
C GLN A 156 -3.33 2.25 11.80
N LEU A 157 -3.54 1.52 10.71
CA LEU A 157 -2.45 0.90 9.97
C LEU A 157 -1.71 1.96 9.15
N GLU A 158 -0.44 2.15 9.44
CA GLU A 158 0.46 2.91 8.59
C GLU A 158 1.33 1.94 7.79
N GLN A 159 1.03 1.82 6.50
CA GLN A 159 1.80 0.95 5.61
C GLN A 159 3.08 1.66 5.15
N CYS A 160 4.18 0.92 5.10
CA CYS A 160 5.42 1.32 4.44
C CYS A 160 5.67 0.48 3.17
N MET A 161 6.80 0.66 2.50
CA MET A 161 7.15 -0.20 1.37
C MET A 161 7.61 -1.57 1.86
N PHE A 162 7.29 -2.60 1.11
CA PHE A 162 7.94 -3.90 1.27
C PHE A 162 9.43 -3.76 0.96
N GLY A 163 10.29 -4.25 1.84
CA GLY A 163 11.76 -4.14 1.68
C GLY A 163 12.35 -2.79 2.11
N GLU A 164 11.58 -1.85 2.67
CA GLU A 164 12.07 -0.52 3.08
C GLU A 164 13.25 -0.61 4.06
N HIS A 165 13.22 -1.57 4.98
CA HIS A 165 14.29 -1.82 5.96
C HIS A 165 15.65 -2.17 5.33
N LEU A 166 15.70 -2.65 4.08
CA LEU A 166 16.94 -3.07 3.44
C LEU A 166 17.96 -1.94 3.27
N GLY A 167 17.49 -0.72 3.14
CA GLY A 167 18.36 0.44 2.98
C GLY A 167 18.68 1.17 4.27
N ALA A 168 18.34 0.61 5.44
CA ALA A 168 18.63 1.25 6.73
C ALA A 168 20.13 1.37 6.99
N ASP A 169 20.90 0.34 6.62
CA ASP A 169 22.32 0.20 6.96
C ASP A 169 23.26 0.29 5.73
N ASN A 170 22.78 0.80 4.59
CA ASN A 170 23.61 0.94 3.39
C ASN A 170 23.21 2.14 2.54
N ASP A 171 24.08 2.51 1.58
CA ASP A 171 23.91 3.65 0.68
C ASP A 171 23.52 3.22 -0.74
N LEU A 172 23.12 1.97 -0.96
CA LEU A 172 22.64 1.53 -2.26
C LEU A 172 21.39 2.33 -2.66
N PRO A 173 21.25 2.66 -3.97
CA PRO A 173 20.06 3.32 -4.44
C PRO A 173 18.83 2.39 -4.28
N TYR A 174 17.67 3.00 -4.13
CA TYR A 174 16.42 2.27 -4.12
C TYR A 174 15.88 2.08 -5.53
N ALA A 175 15.41 0.89 -5.83
CA ALA A 175 14.62 0.55 -7.01
C ALA A 175 13.19 0.21 -6.58
N VAL A 176 12.22 1.02 -7.02
CA VAL A 176 10.82 0.91 -6.60
C VAL A 176 10.00 0.25 -7.70
N VAL A 177 9.32 -0.82 -7.35
CA VAL A 177 8.36 -1.55 -8.21
C VAL A 177 6.98 -1.61 -7.57
N GLU A 178 5.97 -2.07 -8.31
CA GLU A 178 4.63 -2.23 -7.74
C GLU A 178 4.55 -3.46 -6.84
N SER A 179 5.05 -4.60 -7.29
CA SER A 179 4.83 -5.90 -6.66
C SER A 179 5.98 -6.34 -5.76
N ALA A 180 5.67 -6.81 -4.54
CA ALA A 180 6.64 -7.44 -3.63
C ALA A 180 7.32 -8.65 -4.26
N LYS A 181 6.60 -9.44 -5.07
CA LYS A 181 7.17 -10.55 -5.84
C LYS A 181 8.27 -10.05 -6.79
N THR A 182 8.00 -8.97 -7.53
CA THR A 182 8.97 -8.37 -8.47
C THR A 182 10.20 -7.88 -7.71
N ALA A 183 10.03 -7.17 -6.60
CA ALA A 183 11.15 -6.70 -5.77
C ALA A 183 12.04 -7.87 -5.32
N ALA A 184 11.45 -8.93 -4.78
CA ALA A 184 12.19 -10.11 -4.31
C ALA A 184 12.96 -10.83 -5.44
N LEU A 185 12.39 -10.91 -6.66
CA LEU A 185 13.07 -11.51 -7.80
C LEU A 185 14.19 -10.63 -8.35
N MET A 186 13.94 -9.32 -8.47
CA MET A 186 14.89 -8.38 -9.03
C MET A 186 16.11 -8.18 -8.14
N ASP A 187 15.98 -8.37 -6.85
CA ASP A 187 17.11 -8.37 -5.91
C ASP A 187 18.16 -9.43 -6.26
N HIS A 188 17.73 -10.56 -6.82
CA HIS A 188 18.63 -11.56 -7.32
C HIS A 188 19.24 -11.18 -8.68
N VAL A 189 18.46 -10.57 -9.56
CA VAL A 189 18.89 -10.23 -10.93
C VAL A 189 19.83 -9.04 -10.95
N LEU A 190 19.52 -8.00 -10.15
CA LEU A 190 20.25 -6.74 -10.06
C LEU A 190 20.48 -6.36 -8.58
N PRO A 191 21.42 -7.00 -7.89
CA PRO A 191 21.64 -6.81 -6.45
C PRO A 191 22.34 -5.48 -6.08
N VAL A 192 22.47 -4.58 -7.04
CA VAL A 192 23.07 -3.23 -6.86
C VAL A 192 22.07 -2.20 -6.35
N TYR A 193 20.84 -2.61 -6.08
CA TYR A 193 19.76 -1.78 -5.56
C TYR A 193 19.16 -2.38 -4.28
N ASN A 194 18.57 -1.53 -3.47
CA ASN A 194 17.58 -1.93 -2.49
C ASN A 194 16.22 -2.01 -3.19
N TRP A 195 15.80 -3.19 -3.60
CA TRP A 195 14.53 -3.38 -4.27
C TRP A 195 13.38 -3.33 -3.27
N VAL A 196 12.45 -2.41 -3.52
CA VAL A 196 11.28 -2.19 -2.65
C VAL A 196 10.00 -2.18 -3.46
N ALA A 197 8.88 -2.48 -2.81
CA ALA A 197 7.59 -2.47 -3.48
C ALA A 197 6.53 -1.66 -2.76
N THR A 198 5.70 -0.98 -3.56
CA THR A 198 4.55 -0.23 -3.05
C THR A 198 3.37 -1.12 -2.68
N ASN A 199 3.30 -2.33 -3.24
CA ASN A 199 2.18 -3.29 -3.21
C ASN A 199 0.87 -2.77 -3.83
N SER A 200 0.91 -1.59 -4.45
CA SER A 200 -0.15 -1.04 -5.29
C SER A 200 0.36 0.22 -5.97
N ALA A 201 0.11 0.37 -7.27
CA ALA A 201 0.55 1.53 -8.04
C ALA A 201 0.08 2.87 -7.43
N GLY A 202 -1.15 2.93 -6.92
CA GLY A 202 -1.71 4.13 -6.30
C GLY A 202 -1.17 4.47 -4.90
N GLN A 203 -0.31 3.64 -4.31
CA GLN A 203 0.29 3.90 -2.99
C GLN A 203 1.67 4.58 -3.07
N LEU A 204 2.23 4.75 -4.29
CA LEU A 204 3.58 5.28 -4.47
C LEU A 204 3.74 6.64 -3.76
N GLU A 205 2.86 7.61 -4.04
CA GLU A 205 3.01 8.97 -3.51
C GLU A 205 2.99 9.02 -1.97
N LYS A 206 2.21 8.15 -1.35
CA LYS A 206 2.15 8.08 0.11
C LYS A 206 3.44 7.49 0.70
N LYS A 207 3.91 6.38 0.11
CA LYS A 207 5.01 5.58 0.66
C LYS A 207 6.38 6.10 0.27
N CYS A 208 6.55 6.70 -0.92
CA CYS A 208 7.85 7.17 -1.41
C CYS A 208 8.44 8.32 -0.58
N LYS A 209 7.64 8.97 0.26
CA LYS A 209 8.13 10.01 1.18
C LYS A 209 9.23 9.50 2.13
N ALA A 210 9.20 8.22 2.47
CA ALA A 210 10.25 7.59 3.28
C ALA A 210 11.62 7.56 2.58
N LEU A 211 11.65 7.69 1.25
CA LEU A 211 12.85 7.62 0.42
C LEU A 211 13.40 9.00 0.03
N ILE A 212 12.80 10.10 0.50
CA ILE A 212 13.29 11.46 0.21
C ILE A 212 14.72 11.61 0.74
N GLY A 213 15.60 12.16 -0.11
CA GLY A 213 17.03 12.34 0.20
C GLY A 213 17.89 11.11 -0.16
N ARG A 214 17.31 10.04 -0.66
CA ARG A 214 18.01 8.86 -1.17
C ARG A 214 18.03 8.88 -2.71
N LYS A 215 18.96 8.18 -3.32
CA LYS A 215 18.91 7.92 -4.76
C LYS A 215 17.84 6.89 -5.04
N VAL A 216 16.86 7.26 -5.87
CA VAL A 216 15.67 6.43 -6.14
C VAL A 216 15.42 6.33 -7.64
N ILE A 217 15.15 5.12 -8.11
CA ILE A 217 14.70 4.85 -9.47
C ILE A 217 13.34 4.14 -9.38
N LEU A 218 12.35 4.69 -10.05
CA LEU A 218 11.00 4.11 -10.15
C LEU A 218 10.92 3.24 -11.41
N PHE A 219 10.39 2.03 -11.28
CA PHE A 219 10.12 1.10 -12.37
C PHE A 219 8.61 0.86 -12.44
N PRO A 220 7.85 1.74 -13.12
CA PRO A 220 6.41 1.58 -13.23
C PRO A 220 6.03 0.35 -14.06
N ASP A 221 4.96 -0.34 -13.67
CA ASP A 221 4.35 -1.36 -14.51
C ASP A 221 3.72 -0.73 -15.76
N HIS A 222 3.45 -1.53 -16.78
CA HIS A 222 2.83 -1.10 -18.03
C HIS A 222 1.61 -0.18 -17.79
N ASN A 223 1.54 0.94 -18.50
CA ASN A 223 0.52 2.00 -18.34
C ASN A 223 0.54 2.76 -16.99
N GLN A 224 1.58 2.64 -16.17
CA GLN A 224 1.70 3.42 -14.91
C GLN A 224 2.65 4.62 -15.04
N TYR A 225 3.42 4.70 -16.11
CA TYR A 225 4.41 5.75 -16.31
C TYR A 225 3.76 7.15 -16.31
N ASP A 226 2.92 7.46 -17.28
CA ASP A 226 2.25 8.76 -17.47
C ASP A 226 0.72 8.68 -17.42
N LYS A 227 0.16 7.46 -17.32
CA LYS A 227 -1.26 7.16 -17.22
C LYS A 227 -1.60 6.60 -15.84
N ASN A 228 -2.84 6.37 -15.56
CA ASN A 228 -3.34 5.80 -14.31
C ASN A 228 -2.72 6.45 -13.06
N SER A 229 -1.72 5.82 -12.44
CA SER A 229 -1.09 6.30 -11.21
C SER A 229 0.00 7.36 -11.45
N ASN A 230 0.35 7.64 -12.71
CA ASN A 230 1.27 8.68 -13.15
C ASN A 230 2.57 8.76 -12.33
N TRP A 231 3.35 7.67 -12.36
CA TRP A 231 4.60 7.58 -11.62
C TRP A 231 5.63 8.61 -12.04
N LYS A 232 5.58 9.06 -13.34
CA LYS A 232 6.42 10.13 -13.87
C LYS A 232 6.22 11.44 -13.11
N ALA A 233 4.97 11.86 -12.90
CA ALA A 233 4.68 13.08 -12.15
C ALA A 233 5.13 12.99 -10.68
N ILE A 234 5.01 11.80 -10.07
CA ILE A 234 5.50 11.56 -8.71
C ILE A 234 7.05 11.63 -8.69
N GLY A 235 7.72 11.01 -9.66
CA GLY A 235 9.16 11.08 -9.81
C GLY A 235 9.65 12.53 -9.94
N ASP A 236 9.04 13.31 -10.83
CA ASP A 236 9.37 14.72 -11.01
C ASP A 236 9.17 15.54 -9.73
N LYS A 237 8.08 15.27 -9.00
CA LYS A 237 7.77 15.96 -7.74
C LYS A 237 8.82 15.76 -6.65
N TYR A 238 9.39 14.55 -6.56
CA TYR A 238 10.33 14.18 -5.50
C TYR A 238 11.78 14.10 -5.95
N GLY A 239 12.07 14.37 -7.23
CA GLY A 239 13.42 14.30 -7.81
C GLY A 239 13.91 12.86 -7.99
N PHE A 240 13.00 11.90 -8.23
CA PHE A 240 13.34 10.52 -8.49
C PHE A 240 13.47 10.26 -10.00
N GLU A 241 14.39 9.39 -10.37
CA GLU A 241 14.50 8.88 -11.73
C GLU A 241 13.32 7.94 -12.03
N VAL A 242 12.82 7.94 -13.26
CA VAL A 242 11.72 7.06 -13.67
C VAL A 242 12.11 6.32 -14.94
N SER A 243 12.23 5.00 -14.84
CA SER A 243 12.55 4.14 -15.97
C SER A 243 11.36 4.00 -16.92
N LYS A 244 11.67 3.83 -18.21
CA LYS A 244 10.69 3.48 -19.26
C LYS A 244 10.81 2.03 -19.71
N ASP A 245 11.63 1.22 -19.05
CA ASP A 245 11.96 -0.13 -19.52
C ASP A 245 10.79 -1.10 -19.48
N CYS A 246 9.70 -0.73 -18.77
CA CYS A 246 8.49 -1.57 -18.62
C CYS A 246 7.26 -1.01 -19.37
N GLU A 247 7.41 -0.02 -20.24
CA GLU A 247 6.30 0.54 -21.04
C GLU A 247 5.93 -0.26 -22.27
#